data_7e89d8087dcc43e8e5b0168c3d8e8c09
#
_entry.id   7e89d8087dcc43e8e5b0168c3d8e8c09
#
_cell.length_a   1.000
_cell.length_b   1.000
_cell.length_c   1.000
_cell.angle_alpha   90.00
_cell.angle_beta   90.00
_cell.angle_gamma   90.00
#
_symmetry.space_group_name_H-M   'P 1'
#
loop_
_entity.id
_entity.type
_entity.pdbx_description
1 polymer ?
#
loop_
_entity_poly.entity_id
_entity_poly.type
_entity_poly.pdbx_seq_one_letter_code
_entity_poly.pdbx_strand_id
1 'polypeptide(L)'
;MLKEIAKRGEPVRFYSCGGDGTLYEVVNGAYKYPNAEVACLPLGSGNDFARLFGKREDLTSLDSQVNGSVHKLDLIKCGDKVAVNQCSMGIDAEVCAKQAYFKKIPLITGEAAYTASLLYCLGKRSTANLR
;
A
#
# COMPACT_ATOMS: atom_id res chain seq x y z
N MET A 1 4.52 17.78 -2.67
CA MET A 1 3.25 18.24 -2.09
C MET A 1 3.02 17.74 -0.67
N LEU A 2 2.81 16.42 -0.39
CA LEU A 2 2.58 15.93 1.00
C LEU A 2 3.66 16.37 1.99
N LYS A 3 4.93 16.17 1.63
CA LYS A 3 6.08 16.56 2.46
C LYS A 3 6.15 18.08 2.74
N GLU A 4 5.75 18.90 1.81
CA GLU A 4 5.75 20.36 1.96
C GLU A 4 4.67 20.84 2.94
N ILE A 5 3.50 20.20 2.91
CA ILE A 5 2.42 20.47 3.87
C ILE A 5 2.84 20.02 5.27
N ALA A 6 3.34 18.80 5.42
CA ALA A 6 3.77 18.26 6.70
C ALA A 6 4.93 19.05 7.34
N LYS A 7 5.84 19.61 6.53
CA LYS A 7 6.94 20.47 7.01
C LYS A 7 6.48 21.78 7.70
N ARG A 8 5.24 22.20 7.52
CA ARG A 8 4.71 23.39 8.19
C ARG A 8 4.58 23.22 9.70
N GLY A 9 4.63 21.97 10.20
CA GLY A 9 4.60 21.66 11.63
C GLY A 9 3.20 21.66 12.24
N GLU A 10 2.18 22.09 11.53
CA GLU A 10 0.79 22.04 11.98
C GLU A 10 0.26 20.59 11.89
N PRO A 11 -0.64 20.18 12.81
CA PRO A 11 -1.30 18.87 12.71
C PRO A 11 -2.02 18.73 11.36
N VAL A 12 -1.77 17.65 10.66
CA VAL A 12 -2.36 17.39 9.34
C VAL A 12 -2.76 15.95 9.21
N ARG A 13 -3.96 15.69 8.66
CA ARG A 13 -4.44 14.36 8.30
C ARG A 13 -4.53 14.23 6.79
N PHE A 14 -3.77 13.29 6.23
CA PHE A 14 -3.79 12.93 4.82
C PHE A 14 -4.76 11.79 4.58
N TYR A 15 -5.68 11.97 3.64
CA TYR A 15 -6.63 10.93 3.25
C TYR A 15 -6.13 10.19 2.02
N SER A 16 -5.78 8.91 2.21
CA SER A 16 -5.39 8.02 1.14
C SER A 16 -6.63 7.43 0.47
N CYS A 17 -7.08 8.05 -0.62
CA CYS A 17 -8.26 7.62 -1.37
C CYS A 17 -7.84 6.67 -2.49
N GLY A 18 -7.79 5.37 -2.22
CA GLY A 18 -7.33 4.38 -3.20
C GLY A 18 -7.12 2.99 -2.60
N GLY A 19 -6.28 2.19 -3.24
CA GLY A 19 -5.89 0.86 -2.75
C GLY A 19 -4.58 0.89 -1.96
N ASP A 20 -4.02 -0.32 -1.71
CA ASP A 20 -2.80 -0.52 -0.94
C ASP A 20 -1.60 0.25 -1.51
N GLY A 21 -1.50 0.36 -2.83
CA GLY A 21 -0.45 1.15 -3.50
C GLY A 21 -0.54 2.64 -3.19
N THR A 22 -1.74 3.23 -3.20
CA THR A 22 -1.95 4.63 -2.84
C THR A 22 -1.64 4.87 -1.37
N LEU A 23 -2.07 3.96 -0.50
CA LEU A 23 -1.75 4.01 0.93
C LEU A 23 -0.23 3.97 1.16
N TYR A 24 0.47 3.06 0.48
CA TYR A 24 1.92 2.97 0.53
C TYR A 24 2.61 4.30 0.17
N GLU A 25 2.18 4.95 -0.90
CA GLU A 25 2.75 6.23 -1.33
C GLU A 25 2.49 7.35 -0.30
N VAL A 26 1.26 7.45 0.22
CA VAL A 26 0.89 8.46 1.22
C VAL A 26 1.68 8.25 2.51
N VAL A 27 1.77 7.01 3.01
CA VAL A 27 2.54 6.69 4.23
C VAL A 27 4.02 7.01 4.03
N ASN A 28 4.62 6.65 2.90
CA ASN A 28 6.02 6.98 2.60
C ASN A 28 6.27 8.49 2.40
N GLY A 29 5.22 9.26 2.14
CA GLY A 29 5.27 10.72 2.14
C GLY A 29 5.19 11.33 3.54
N ALA A 30 4.50 10.67 4.47
CA ALA A 30 4.08 11.22 5.76
C ALA A 30 4.87 10.70 6.97
N TYR A 31 5.34 9.44 6.98
CA TYR A 31 5.83 8.74 8.18
C TYR A 31 6.98 9.42 8.94
N LYS A 32 7.73 10.31 8.28
CA LYS A 32 8.85 11.06 8.91
C LYS A 32 8.38 12.30 9.69
N TYR A 33 7.11 12.63 9.62
CA TYR A 33 6.55 13.86 10.19
C TYR A 33 5.63 13.50 11.35
N PRO A 34 6.00 13.82 12.60
CA PRO A 34 5.23 13.43 13.78
C PRO A 34 3.87 14.13 13.89
N ASN A 35 3.68 15.23 13.16
CA ASN A 35 2.45 15.99 13.06
C ASN A 35 1.49 15.47 11.97
N ALA A 36 1.88 14.43 11.24
CA ALA A 36 1.09 13.90 10.13
C ALA A 36 0.38 12.59 10.53
N GLU A 37 -0.92 12.54 10.26
CA GLU A 37 -1.77 11.35 10.35
C GLU A 37 -2.17 10.89 8.95
N VAL A 38 -2.42 9.60 8.79
CA VAL A 38 -2.90 9.02 7.53
C VAL A 38 -4.21 8.28 7.77
N ALA A 39 -5.25 8.71 7.09
CA ALA A 39 -6.54 8.02 7.01
C ALA A 39 -6.63 7.23 5.70
N CYS A 40 -7.26 6.06 5.72
CA CYS A 40 -7.37 5.16 4.58
C CYS A 40 -8.82 5.00 4.13
N LEU A 41 -9.15 5.52 2.94
CA LEU A 41 -10.40 5.23 2.25
C LEU A 41 -10.16 4.12 1.23
N PRO A 42 -10.66 2.90 1.46
CA PRO A 42 -10.34 1.71 0.66
C PRO A 42 -11.13 1.67 -0.66
N LEU A 43 -10.69 2.43 -1.64
CA LEU A 43 -11.32 2.52 -2.97
C LEU A 43 -10.65 1.64 -4.02
N GLY A 44 -9.61 0.89 -3.66
CA GLY A 44 -8.94 -0.06 -4.53
C GLY A 44 -9.61 -1.43 -4.63
N SER A 45 -9.02 -2.35 -5.38
CA SER A 45 -9.51 -3.73 -5.55
C SER A 45 -9.08 -4.67 -4.43
N GLY A 46 -7.87 -4.51 -3.87
CA GLY A 46 -7.34 -5.32 -2.76
C GLY A 46 -7.79 -4.79 -1.41
N ASN A 47 -7.20 -3.68 -0.99
CA ASN A 47 -7.41 -3.00 0.28
C ASN A 47 -7.11 -3.90 1.48
N ASP A 48 -6.03 -4.67 1.40
CA ASP A 48 -5.69 -5.71 2.37
C ASP A 48 -5.42 -5.13 3.75
N PHE A 49 -4.73 -3.99 3.81
CA PHE A 49 -4.50 -3.29 5.07
C PHE A 49 -5.81 -2.80 5.72
N ALA A 50 -6.69 -2.19 4.95
CA ALA A 50 -7.94 -1.63 5.46
C ALA A 50 -8.86 -2.71 6.06
N ARG A 51 -8.87 -3.93 5.52
CA ARG A 51 -9.66 -5.07 6.03
C ARG A 51 -9.34 -5.44 7.48
N LEU A 52 -8.17 -5.07 7.99
CA LEU A 52 -7.78 -5.31 9.39
C LEU A 52 -8.58 -4.44 10.37
N PHE A 53 -9.18 -3.34 9.91
CA PHE A 53 -9.86 -2.36 10.76
C PHE A 53 -11.38 -2.37 10.63
N GLY A 54 -11.96 -3.11 9.70
CA GLY A 54 -13.40 -3.20 9.57
C GLY A 54 -13.89 -3.48 8.14
N LYS A 55 -15.19 -3.34 7.96
CA LYS A 55 -15.80 -3.50 6.65
C LYS A 55 -15.56 -2.27 5.78
N ARG A 56 -15.56 -2.48 4.47
CA ARG A 56 -15.34 -1.40 3.49
C ARG A 56 -16.36 -0.27 3.64
N GLU A 57 -17.61 -0.62 3.88
CA GLU A 57 -18.73 0.34 4.02
C GLU A 57 -18.47 1.32 5.17
N ASP A 58 -18.00 0.82 6.31
CA ASP A 58 -17.68 1.64 7.48
C ASP A 58 -16.49 2.55 7.22
N LEU A 59 -15.47 2.02 6.53
CA LEU A 59 -14.23 2.74 6.24
C LEU A 59 -14.35 3.75 5.08
N THR A 60 -15.39 3.67 4.26
CA THR A 60 -15.65 4.67 3.19
C THR A 60 -16.56 5.81 3.65
N SER A 61 -17.13 5.73 4.86
CA SER A 61 -17.89 6.83 5.45
C SER A 61 -16.96 8.00 5.79
N LEU A 62 -17.23 9.18 5.26
CA LEU A 62 -16.46 10.38 5.58
C LEU A 62 -16.54 10.75 7.05
N ASP A 63 -17.69 10.57 7.67
CA ASP A 63 -17.87 10.81 9.10
C ASP A 63 -16.95 9.93 9.95
N SER A 64 -16.90 8.64 9.65
CA SER A 64 -15.99 7.70 10.32
C SER A 64 -14.51 8.07 10.13
N GLN A 65 -14.13 8.58 8.97
CA GLN A 65 -12.74 8.98 8.67
C GLN A 65 -12.35 10.30 9.34
N VAL A 66 -13.28 11.25 9.45
CA VAL A 66 -13.02 12.56 10.08
C VAL A 66 -13.03 12.43 11.60
N ASN A 67 -14.01 11.73 12.15
CA ASN A 67 -14.25 11.60 13.61
C ASN A 67 -13.65 10.32 14.21
N GLY A 68 -13.04 9.45 13.38
CA GLY A 68 -12.44 8.20 13.82
C GLY A 68 -11.22 8.38 14.72
N SER A 69 -10.99 7.39 15.58
CA SER A 69 -9.84 7.36 16.48
C SER A 69 -8.53 7.15 15.73
N VAL A 70 -7.47 7.80 16.19
CA VAL A 70 -6.12 7.63 15.66
C VAL A 70 -5.43 6.47 16.37
N HIS A 71 -4.91 5.53 15.61
CA HIS A 71 -4.16 4.40 16.11
C HIS A 71 -2.68 4.51 15.73
N LYS A 72 -1.79 4.26 16.69
CA LYS A 72 -0.36 4.13 16.41
C LYS A 72 -0.09 2.74 15.83
N LEU A 73 0.65 2.70 14.75
CA LEU A 73 1.00 1.47 14.05
C LEU A 73 2.52 1.37 13.91
N ASP A 74 3.03 0.16 14.05
CA ASP A 74 4.41 -0.15 13.69
C ASP A 74 4.55 -0.23 12.17
N LEU A 75 5.70 0.22 11.67
CA LEU A 75 6.01 0.19 10.25
C LEU A 75 7.23 -0.71 10.01
N ILE A 76 7.17 -1.51 8.95
CA ILE A 76 8.31 -2.34 8.52
C ILE A 76 9.22 -1.47 7.66
N LYS A 77 10.44 -1.18 8.15
CA LYS A 77 11.41 -0.41 7.38
C LYS A 77 12.21 -1.32 6.45
N CYS A 78 12.24 -0.97 5.17
CA CYS A 78 13.04 -1.64 4.14
C CYS A 78 13.82 -0.59 3.33
N GLY A 79 15.11 -0.45 3.60
CA GLY A 79 15.92 0.61 3.03
C GLY A 79 15.39 2.00 3.38
N ASP A 80 15.10 2.81 2.36
CA ASP A 80 14.57 4.17 2.49
C ASP A 80 13.03 4.24 2.52
N LYS A 81 12.37 3.09 2.48
CA LYS A 81 10.92 2.96 2.43
C LYS A 81 10.38 2.25 3.64
N VAL A 82 9.08 2.42 3.86
CA VAL A 82 8.33 1.71 4.90
C VAL A 82 7.12 1.01 4.31
N ALA A 83 6.76 -0.15 4.87
CA ALA A 83 5.53 -0.85 4.58
C ALA A 83 4.62 -0.86 5.81
N VAL A 84 3.31 -0.77 5.60
CA VAL A 84 2.30 -0.76 6.68
C VAL A 84 1.72 -2.13 6.97
N ASN A 85 1.77 -3.05 6.00
CA ASN A 85 1.13 -4.37 6.12
C ASN A 85 2.16 -5.49 6.03
N GLN A 86 2.85 -5.59 4.89
CA GLN A 86 3.81 -6.66 4.64
C GLN A 86 4.97 -6.17 3.77
N CYS A 87 6.09 -6.88 3.86
CA CYS A 87 7.23 -6.72 2.99
C CYS A 87 7.65 -8.11 2.49
N SER A 88 7.61 -8.33 1.19
CA SER A 88 7.94 -9.60 0.56
C SER A 88 9.31 -9.56 -0.08
N MET A 89 10.01 -10.70 -0.08
CA MET A 89 11.29 -10.90 -0.76
C MET A 89 11.26 -12.20 -1.56
N GLY A 90 12.15 -12.30 -2.55
CA GLY A 90 12.27 -13.50 -3.39
C GLY A 90 11.15 -13.61 -4.42
N ILE A 91 10.65 -14.84 -4.61
CA ILE A 91 9.68 -15.14 -5.66
C ILE A 91 8.39 -14.36 -5.53
N ASP A 92 7.88 -14.12 -4.33
CA ASP A 92 6.66 -13.38 -4.09
C ASP A 92 6.80 -11.92 -4.54
N ALA A 93 7.91 -11.26 -4.20
CA ALA A 93 8.22 -9.90 -4.65
C ALA A 93 8.34 -9.84 -6.18
N GLU A 94 8.93 -10.86 -6.82
CA GLU A 94 9.06 -10.93 -8.28
C GLU A 94 7.71 -11.13 -8.97
N VAL A 95 6.84 -11.99 -8.41
CA VAL A 95 5.45 -12.17 -8.89
C VAL A 95 4.68 -10.85 -8.82
N CYS A 96 4.74 -10.13 -7.70
CA CYS A 96 4.09 -8.83 -7.55
C CYS A 96 4.60 -7.79 -8.56
N ALA A 97 5.91 -7.73 -8.79
CA ALA A 97 6.51 -6.83 -9.78
C ALA A 97 6.05 -7.18 -11.21
N LYS A 98 5.97 -8.46 -11.56
CA LYS A 98 5.50 -8.93 -12.87
C LYS A 98 4.00 -8.73 -13.04
N GLN A 99 3.21 -8.86 -11.99
CA GLN A 99 1.77 -8.59 -12.04
C GLN A 99 1.48 -7.16 -12.51
N ALA A 100 2.26 -6.16 -12.03
CA ALA A 100 2.13 -4.78 -12.47
C ALA A 100 2.41 -4.61 -13.98
N TYR A 101 3.28 -5.44 -14.56
CA TYR A 101 3.53 -5.47 -16.00
C TYR A 101 2.38 -6.12 -16.76
N PHE A 102 1.89 -7.29 -16.33
CA PHE A 102 0.81 -8.02 -16.99
C PHE A 102 -0.53 -7.27 -16.94
N LYS A 103 -0.80 -6.50 -15.89
CA LYS A 103 -1.99 -5.62 -15.78
C LYS A 103 -2.05 -4.53 -16.86
N LYS A 104 -0.95 -4.21 -17.53
CA LYS A 104 -0.93 -3.26 -18.64
C LYS A 104 -1.40 -3.86 -19.97
N ILE A 105 -1.54 -5.18 -20.05
CA ILE A 105 -1.98 -5.88 -21.26
C ILE A 105 -3.50 -5.84 -21.30
N PRO A 106 -4.11 -5.29 -22.36
CA PRO A 106 -5.57 -5.33 -22.53
C PRO A 106 -6.09 -6.77 -22.46
N LEU A 107 -7.25 -6.98 -21.86
CA LEU A 107 -7.90 -8.29 -21.64
C LEU A 107 -7.35 -9.15 -20.48
N ILE A 108 -6.25 -8.80 -19.82
CA ILE A 108 -5.77 -9.54 -18.64
C ILE A 108 -6.34 -8.89 -17.38
N THR A 109 -7.26 -9.61 -16.71
CA THR A 109 -7.82 -9.18 -15.40
C THR A 109 -6.81 -9.38 -14.26
N GLY A 110 -7.10 -8.79 -13.09
CA GLY A 110 -6.18 -8.84 -11.95
C GLY A 110 -5.76 -10.25 -11.52
N GLU A 111 -6.70 -11.21 -11.51
CA GLU A 111 -6.41 -12.61 -11.14
C GLU A 111 -5.62 -13.34 -12.23
N ALA A 112 -5.97 -13.13 -13.50
CA ALA A 112 -5.25 -13.70 -14.63
C ALA A 112 -3.80 -13.15 -14.70
N ALA A 113 -3.61 -11.86 -14.41
CA ALA A 113 -2.28 -11.26 -14.34
C ALA A 113 -1.43 -11.87 -13.22
N TYR A 114 -2.03 -12.16 -12.07
CA TYR A 114 -1.34 -12.82 -10.97
C TYR A 114 -0.91 -14.25 -11.36
N THR A 115 -1.84 -15.04 -11.89
CA THR A 115 -1.56 -16.42 -12.32
C THR A 115 -0.48 -16.48 -13.41
N ALA A 116 -0.56 -15.59 -14.41
CA ALA A 116 0.46 -15.50 -15.46
C ALA A 116 1.83 -15.12 -14.88
N SER A 117 1.88 -14.21 -13.92
CA SER A 117 3.10 -13.80 -13.24
C SER A 117 3.71 -14.94 -12.44
N LEU A 118 2.89 -15.69 -11.72
CA LEU A 118 3.31 -16.85 -10.94
C LEU A 118 3.92 -17.95 -11.83
N LEU A 119 3.22 -18.32 -12.92
CA LEU A 119 3.72 -19.31 -13.87
C LEU A 119 5.04 -18.86 -14.53
N TYR A 120 5.13 -17.58 -14.89
CA TYR A 120 6.37 -17.02 -15.44
C TYR A 120 7.53 -17.11 -14.45
N CYS A 121 7.31 -16.73 -13.17
CA CYS A 121 8.36 -16.76 -12.14
C CYS A 121 8.76 -18.20 -11.77
N LEU A 122 7.82 -19.16 -11.76
CA LEU A 122 8.12 -20.57 -11.53
C LEU A 122 8.94 -21.19 -12.67
N GLY A 123 8.67 -20.80 -13.92
CA GLY A 123 9.43 -21.26 -15.08
C GLY A 123 10.84 -20.66 -15.17
N LYS A 124 11.06 -19.51 -14.55
CA LYS A 124 12.36 -18.84 -14.51
C LYS A 124 12.95 -19.03 -13.11
N ARG A 125 14.00 -19.85 -12.97
CA ARG A 125 14.73 -19.99 -11.69
C ARG A 125 15.11 -18.61 -11.16
N SER A 126 14.40 -18.16 -10.14
CA SER A 126 14.63 -16.86 -9.50
C SER A 126 15.65 -17.06 -8.38
N THR A 127 16.85 -16.49 -8.54
CA THR A 127 17.86 -16.46 -7.48
C THR A 127 17.89 -15.05 -6.90
N ALA A 128 17.47 -14.90 -5.64
CA ALA A 128 17.63 -13.66 -4.91
C ALA A 128 19.02 -13.64 -4.26
N ASN A 129 19.89 -12.71 -4.66
CA ASN A 129 21.12 -12.41 -3.94
C ASN A 129 20.78 -11.44 -2.79
N LEU A 130 20.76 -11.96 -1.59
CA LEU A 130 20.68 -11.16 -0.36
C LEU A 130 22.09 -10.67 -0.01
N ARG A 131 22.30 -9.37 -0.04
CA ARG A 131 23.49 -8.69 0.50
C ARG A 131 23.14 -7.88 1.71
#